data_82b651912c730d3e35d78fffdccd1bc3
#
_entry.id   82b651912c730d3e35d78fffdccd1bc3
#
_cell.length_a   1.000
_cell.length_b   1.000
_cell.length_c   1.000
_cell.angle_alpha   90.00
_cell.angle_beta   90.00
_cell.angle_gamma   90.00
#
_symmetry.space_group_name_H-M   'P 1'
#
loop_
_entity.id
_entity.type
_entity.pdbx_description
1 polymer ?
#
loop_
_entity_poly.entity_id
_entity_poly.type
_entity_poly.pdbx_seq_one_letter_code
_entity_poly.pdbx_strand_id
1 'polypeptide(L)'
;MVALVPVAFGQNAEKGASSNEASGDPAIVGQLTLDLGQGVSMKLVLIPAGKFMMGNHQTPAETVRKVGSLEKNLADEYPAHEVTISKPFYMGIYEVTQAQWKAVMGTEPWKTERALGYMRAQPRPQGFDDYPVAFVDSYDAIEFCRKLSKRTGRTVSLPTEAQWEHACREGTTTTFSFGEDLSKLVGYGWYGGQKDGQKEDDAHRVGQLNPNPWGLHDMHGNVWEFCRDWYDKDYYSRSPSVDPENTTKTDRSSLRSGSFHSVPSVSRSAKRNNWAYPKSARYNYGIRVIVAADK
;
A
#
# COMPACT_ATOMS: atom_id res chain seq x y z
N MET A 1 31.31 1.68 78.28
CA MET A 1 30.70 0.58 79.07
C MET A 1 29.78 -0.19 78.13
N VAL A 2 30.10 -1.47 78.04
CA VAL A 2 29.22 -2.59 77.73
C VAL A 2 28.61 -2.60 76.34
N ALA A 3 29.04 -3.37 75.49
CA ALA A 3 29.26 -4.80 75.27
C ALA A 3 28.24 -5.30 74.27
N LEU A 4 28.72 -5.79 73.12
CA LEU A 4 28.64 -7.19 72.65
C LEU A 4 27.25 -7.75 72.37
N VAL A 5 26.91 -8.46 71.41
CA VAL A 5 27.57 -9.48 70.53
C VAL A 5 26.62 -9.86 69.37
N PRO A 6 27.09 -10.51 68.30
CA PRO A 6 26.39 -10.68 67.02
C PRO A 6 25.59 -12.00 66.95
N VAL A 7 24.70 -12.11 65.98
CA VAL A 7 24.25 -13.40 65.48
C VAL A 7 24.18 -13.35 63.96
N ALA A 8 24.93 -14.26 63.38
CA ALA A 8 24.95 -14.58 61.96
C ALA A 8 23.84 -15.61 61.60
N PHE A 9 23.68 -15.79 60.34
CA PHE A 9 23.15 -16.89 59.53
C PHE A 9 21.85 -16.64 58.75
N GLY A 10 22.01 -16.79 57.47
CA GLY A 10 20.91 -17.06 56.57
C GLY A 10 21.19 -16.62 55.14
N GLN A 11 22.10 -17.32 54.43
CA GLN A 11 22.18 -17.24 52.96
C GLN A 11 20.87 -17.80 52.38
N ASN A 12 20.22 -17.03 51.54
CA ASN A 12 19.40 -17.60 50.44
C ASN A 12 19.58 -16.71 49.24
N ALA A 13 20.24 -17.25 48.26
CA ALA A 13 20.40 -16.71 46.93
C ALA A 13 19.08 -16.89 46.19
N GLU A 14 18.32 -15.85 46.02
CA GLU A 14 17.27 -15.82 45.00
C GLU A 14 17.78 -15.11 43.75
N LYS A 15 17.81 -15.91 42.68
CA LYS A 15 18.16 -15.48 41.33
C LYS A 15 17.18 -14.40 40.88
N GLY A 16 17.70 -13.20 40.68
CA GLY A 16 17.00 -12.13 39.97
C GLY A 16 16.73 -12.59 38.51
N ALA A 17 15.49 -12.91 38.22
CA ALA A 17 15.05 -13.03 36.86
C ALA A 17 14.97 -11.62 36.26
N SER A 18 15.88 -11.29 35.38
CA SER A 18 15.81 -10.15 34.48
C SER A 18 14.59 -10.33 33.59
N SER A 19 13.54 -9.59 33.84
CA SER A 19 12.46 -9.42 32.90
C SER A 19 12.95 -8.57 31.73
N ASN A 20 13.44 -9.23 30.69
CA ASN A 20 13.49 -8.64 29.36
C ASN A 20 12.03 -8.45 28.93
N GLU A 21 11.51 -7.26 29.11
CA GLU A 21 10.36 -6.82 28.33
C GLU A 21 10.83 -6.70 26.88
N ALA A 22 10.62 -7.76 26.13
CA ALA A 22 10.70 -7.74 24.69
C ALA A 22 9.59 -6.80 24.20
N SER A 23 9.99 -5.66 23.64
CA SER A 23 9.16 -4.86 22.74
C SER A 23 8.83 -5.74 21.54
N GLY A 24 7.76 -6.52 21.67
CA GLY A 24 7.31 -7.42 20.63
C GLY A 24 6.57 -6.61 19.57
N ASP A 25 7.26 -6.22 18.52
CA ASP A 25 6.59 -6.07 17.23
C ASP A 25 5.83 -7.37 16.96
N PRO A 26 4.53 -7.31 16.59
CA PRO A 26 3.79 -8.52 16.25
C PRO A 26 4.56 -9.23 15.14
N ALA A 27 5.02 -10.44 15.39
CA ALA A 27 5.74 -11.23 14.40
C ALA A 27 4.86 -11.34 13.16
N ILE A 28 5.21 -10.62 12.08
CA ILE A 28 4.52 -10.70 10.81
C ILE A 28 4.72 -12.12 10.29
N VAL A 29 3.72 -12.97 10.50
CA VAL A 29 3.76 -14.39 10.12
C VAL A 29 3.70 -14.46 8.61
N GLY A 30 4.78 -14.94 7.98
CA GLY A 30 4.82 -15.20 6.54
C GLY A 30 5.35 -14.03 5.70
N GLN A 31 6.65 -13.74 5.82
CA GLN A 31 7.33 -12.88 4.85
C GLN A 31 7.94 -13.70 3.71
N LEU A 32 7.92 -13.13 2.51
CA LEU A 32 8.61 -13.63 1.32
C LEU A 32 9.57 -12.56 0.84
N THR A 33 10.81 -12.96 0.57
CA THR A 33 11.78 -12.08 -0.09
C THR A 33 12.11 -12.65 -1.48
N LEU A 34 11.93 -11.84 -2.50
CA LEU A 34 12.34 -12.15 -3.87
C LEU A 34 13.70 -11.52 -4.14
N ASP A 35 14.64 -12.31 -4.63
CA ASP A 35 15.90 -11.80 -5.17
C ASP A 35 15.66 -11.33 -6.63
N LEU A 36 15.94 -10.07 -6.89
CA LEU A 36 15.80 -9.47 -8.21
C LEU A 36 17.14 -9.37 -8.95
N GLY A 37 18.21 -9.90 -8.35
CA GLY A 37 19.59 -9.80 -8.85
C GLY A 37 20.22 -8.43 -8.55
N GLN A 38 21.54 -8.36 -8.75
CA GLN A 38 22.35 -7.13 -8.55
C GLN A 38 22.26 -6.56 -7.11
N GLY A 39 22.00 -7.41 -6.10
CA GLY A 39 21.82 -6.98 -4.72
C GLY A 39 20.48 -6.33 -4.42
N VAL A 40 19.56 -6.30 -5.38
CA VAL A 40 18.20 -5.77 -5.21
C VAL A 40 17.24 -6.87 -4.78
N SER A 41 16.45 -6.62 -3.76
CA SER A 41 15.42 -7.55 -3.29
C SER A 41 14.06 -6.86 -3.15
N MET A 42 13.01 -7.68 -3.08
CA MET A 42 11.64 -7.23 -2.83
C MET A 42 11.06 -8.02 -1.67
N LYS A 43 10.58 -7.32 -0.66
CA LYS A 43 9.93 -7.93 0.52
C LYS A 43 8.42 -7.90 0.34
N LEU A 44 7.77 -9.02 0.64
CA LEU A 44 6.33 -9.17 0.60
C LEU A 44 5.84 -9.78 1.91
N VAL A 45 4.61 -9.48 2.27
CA VAL A 45 3.94 -10.04 3.45
C VAL A 45 2.74 -10.89 3.01
N LEU A 46 2.48 -11.97 3.75
CA LEU A 46 1.33 -12.84 3.51
C LEU A 46 0.04 -12.14 3.93
N ILE A 47 -0.87 -12.00 3.00
CA ILE A 47 -2.23 -11.52 3.21
C ILE A 47 -3.14 -12.76 3.31
N PRO A 48 -3.84 -12.96 4.44
CA PRO A 48 -4.68 -14.14 4.60
C PRO A 48 -5.89 -14.10 3.68
N ALA A 49 -6.39 -15.28 3.32
CA ALA A 49 -7.74 -15.42 2.77
C ALA A 49 -8.77 -14.94 3.80
N GLY A 50 -9.90 -14.42 3.33
CA GLY A 50 -10.92 -13.93 4.25
C GLY A 50 -12.06 -13.21 3.56
N LYS A 51 -13.03 -12.83 4.37
CA LYS A 51 -14.18 -12.02 3.97
C LYS A 51 -14.00 -10.59 4.46
N PHE A 52 -14.41 -9.65 3.65
CA PHE A 52 -14.46 -8.25 4.04
C PHE A 52 -15.59 -7.54 3.31
N MET A 53 -15.91 -6.36 3.79
CA MET A 53 -16.87 -5.49 3.11
C MET A 53 -16.11 -4.55 2.18
N MET A 54 -16.27 -4.68 0.87
CA MET A 54 -15.68 -3.83 -0.16
C MET A 54 -16.57 -2.63 -0.43
N GLY A 55 -15.97 -1.45 -0.64
CA GLY A 55 -16.68 -0.23 -0.93
C GLY A 55 -16.82 0.71 0.27
N ASN A 56 -17.61 1.76 0.10
CA ASN A 56 -17.82 2.77 1.14
C ASN A 56 -19.00 2.38 2.05
N HIS A 57 -18.74 2.25 3.35
CA HIS A 57 -19.71 1.85 4.36
C HIS A 57 -20.54 3.00 4.94
N GLN A 58 -20.10 4.23 4.67
CA GLN A 58 -20.77 5.42 5.13
C GLN A 58 -21.72 5.93 4.05
N THR A 59 -22.75 6.66 4.43
CA THR A 59 -23.54 7.38 3.45
C THR A 59 -22.68 8.44 2.73
N PRO A 60 -23.02 8.83 1.49
CA PRO A 60 -22.30 9.90 0.81
C PRO A 60 -22.20 11.18 1.63
N ALA A 61 -23.27 11.58 2.30
CA ALA A 61 -23.31 12.79 3.15
C ALA A 61 -22.35 12.69 4.35
N GLU A 62 -22.26 11.53 4.98
CA GLU A 62 -21.30 11.29 6.07
C GLU A 62 -19.86 11.37 5.60
N THR A 63 -19.57 10.75 4.45
CA THR A 63 -18.23 10.80 3.85
C THR A 63 -17.84 12.24 3.50
N VAL A 64 -18.75 13.00 2.86
CA VAL A 64 -18.51 14.42 2.53
C VAL A 64 -18.20 15.23 3.78
N ARG A 65 -18.97 15.04 4.86
CA ARG A 65 -18.74 15.75 6.12
C ARG A 65 -17.39 15.42 6.76
N LYS A 66 -16.94 14.15 6.66
CA LYS A 66 -15.70 13.69 7.29
C LYS A 66 -14.44 14.10 6.53
N VAL A 67 -14.47 14.02 5.22
CA VAL A 67 -13.25 14.16 4.40
C VAL A 67 -13.32 15.27 3.34
N GLY A 68 -14.43 16.02 3.27
CA GLY A 68 -14.54 17.16 2.34
C GLY A 68 -14.65 16.77 0.85
N SER A 69 -15.13 15.58 0.53
CA SER A 69 -15.34 15.14 -0.86
C SER A 69 -16.63 15.72 -1.46
N LEU A 70 -16.80 15.56 -2.77
CA LEU A 70 -18.09 15.82 -3.44
C LEU A 70 -18.86 14.50 -3.58
N GLU A 71 -20.17 14.49 -3.27
CA GLU A 71 -20.98 13.25 -3.33
C GLU A 71 -20.88 12.52 -4.68
N LYS A 72 -20.90 13.27 -5.79
CA LYS A 72 -20.77 12.70 -7.13
C LYS A 72 -19.47 11.92 -7.36
N ASN A 73 -18.43 12.18 -6.57
CA ASN A 73 -17.14 11.52 -6.67
C ASN A 73 -17.08 10.22 -5.85
N LEU A 74 -18.17 9.85 -5.18
CA LEU A 74 -18.29 8.68 -4.33
C LEU A 74 -19.14 7.57 -4.97
N ALA A 75 -19.86 7.88 -6.05
CA ALA A 75 -20.87 6.99 -6.63
C ALA A 75 -20.34 5.61 -7.03
N ASP A 76 -19.08 5.55 -7.47
CA ASP A 76 -18.40 4.31 -7.89
C ASP A 76 -17.89 3.44 -6.72
N GLU A 77 -18.07 3.91 -5.49
CA GLU A 77 -17.71 3.18 -4.27
C GLU A 77 -18.91 2.43 -3.67
N TYR A 78 -20.07 2.47 -4.34
CA TYR A 78 -21.33 1.87 -3.91
C TYR A 78 -21.88 0.87 -4.94
N PRO A 79 -22.71 -0.12 -4.47
CA PRO A 79 -22.98 -0.42 -3.08
C PRO A 79 -21.78 -1.05 -2.38
N ALA A 80 -21.65 -0.83 -1.06
CA ALA A 80 -20.77 -1.66 -0.25
C ALA A 80 -21.32 -3.09 -0.22
N HIS A 81 -20.46 -4.10 -0.38
CA HIS A 81 -20.87 -5.49 -0.51
C HIS A 81 -19.82 -6.45 0.07
N GLU A 82 -20.27 -7.61 0.53
CA GLU A 82 -19.35 -8.64 1.06
C GLU A 82 -18.58 -9.29 -0.08
N VAL A 83 -17.26 -9.37 0.09
CA VAL A 83 -16.33 -10.04 -0.82
C VAL A 83 -15.52 -11.07 -0.06
N THR A 84 -15.31 -12.24 -0.66
CA THR A 84 -14.43 -13.29 -0.19
C THR A 84 -13.17 -13.34 -1.05
N ILE A 85 -12.01 -13.15 -0.44
CA ILE A 85 -10.71 -13.50 -1.03
C ILE A 85 -10.46 -14.96 -0.67
N SER A 86 -10.57 -15.86 -1.65
CA SER A 86 -10.62 -17.30 -1.42
C SER A 86 -9.27 -17.94 -1.09
N LYS A 87 -8.18 -17.28 -1.46
CA LYS A 87 -6.81 -17.79 -1.27
C LYS A 87 -5.91 -16.73 -0.68
N PRO A 88 -4.98 -17.09 0.22
CA PRO A 88 -3.95 -16.17 0.66
C PRO A 88 -3.02 -15.81 -0.50
N PHE A 89 -2.39 -14.65 -0.41
CA PHE A 89 -1.40 -14.17 -1.38
C PHE A 89 -0.34 -13.34 -0.67
N TYR A 90 0.83 -13.24 -1.23
CA TYR A 90 1.84 -12.29 -0.77
C TYR A 90 1.66 -10.96 -1.48
N MET A 91 1.76 -9.84 -0.75
CA MET A 91 1.72 -8.49 -1.30
C MET A 91 3.01 -7.75 -0.95
N GLY A 92 3.54 -6.98 -1.90
CA GLY A 92 4.70 -6.11 -1.66
C GLY A 92 4.45 -5.21 -0.44
N ILE A 93 5.37 -5.23 0.53
CA ILE A 93 5.27 -4.38 1.73
C ILE A 93 5.22 -2.90 1.32
N TYR A 94 5.91 -2.58 0.25
CA TYR A 94 5.99 -1.25 -0.35
C TYR A 94 5.50 -1.28 -1.80
N GLU A 95 5.26 -0.12 -2.36
CA GLU A 95 5.21 0.08 -3.81
C GLU A 95 6.51 -0.42 -4.46
N VAL A 96 6.48 -0.82 -5.71
CA VAL A 96 7.69 -1.20 -6.46
C VAL A 96 8.61 0.02 -6.55
N THR A 97 9.86 -0.15 -6.12
CA THR A 97 10.83 0.95 -6.12
C THR A 97 11.53 1.12 -7.47
N GLN A 98 12.16 2.27 -7.67
CA GLN A 98 12.95 2.56 -8.87
C GLN A 98 14.10 1.57 -9.06
N ALA A 99 14.79 1.17 -7.98
CA ALA A 99 15.82 0.12 -8.05
C ALA A 99 15.24 -1.22 -8.49
N GLN A 100 14.11 -1.63 -7.93
CA GLN A 100 13.43 -2.88 -8.28
C GLN A 100 12.96 -2.87 -9.73
N TRP A 101 12.38 -1.76 -10.17
CA TRP A 101 11.99 -1.60 -11.57
C TRP A 101 13.18 -1.72 -12.51
N LYS A 102 14.26 -0.98 -12.25
CA LYS A 102 15.47 -1.02 -13.05
C LYS A 102 16.07 -2.42 -13.12
N ALA A 103 16.12 -3.13 -11.98
CA ALA A 103 16.65 -4.50 -11.94
C ALA A 103 15.84 -5.47 -12.81
N VAL A 104 14.51 -5.32 -12.90
CA VAL A 104 13.63 -6.20 -13.68
C VAL A 104 13.48 -5.77 -15.13
N MET A 105 13.27 -4.47 -15.35
CA MET A 105 12.93 -3.92 -16.68
C MET A 105 14.14 -3.43 -17.47
N GLY A 106 15.20 -3.02 -16.79
CA GLY A 106 16.38 -2.42 -17.40
C GLY A 106 16.15 -0.97 -17.88
N THR A 107 15.02 -0.35 -17.52
CA THR A 107 14.62 0.99 -17.95
C THR A 107 14.44 1.94 -16.78
N GLU A 108 14.46 3.23 -17.03
CA GLU A 108 14.31 4.30 -16.03
C GLU A 108 13.31 5.35 -16.54
N PRO A 109 11.98 5.04 -16.56
CA PRO A 109 10.96 5.91 -17.16
C PRO A 109 10.89 7.32 -16.53
N TRP A 110 11.30 7.45 -15.28
CA TRP A 110 11.41 8.75 -14.57
C TRP A 110 12.56 9.64 -15.08
N LYS A 111 13.44 9.15 -15.95
CA LYS A 111 14.54 9.91 -16.59
C LYS A 111 14.24 10.32 -18.03
N THR A 112 13.03 10.08 -18.53
CA THR A 112 12.64 10.50 -19.86
C THR A 112 12.52 12.04 -19.96
N GLU A 113 12.64 12.61 -21.17
CA GLU A 113 12.46 14.06 -21.37
C GLU A 113 11.12 14.57 -20.84
N ARG A 114 10.06 13.77 -21.02
CA ARG A 114 8.72 14.07 -20.47
C ARG A 114 8.73 14.14 -18.95
N ALA A 115 9.36 13.16 -18.30
CA ALA A 115 9.48 13.12 -16.83
C ALA A 115 10.33 14.28 -16.33
N LEU A 116 11.48 14.54 -16.96
CA LEU A 116 12.36 15.65 -16.62
C LEU A 116 11.70 17.01 -16.86
N GLY A 117 10.88 17.14 -17.91
CA GLY A 117 10.10 18.36 -18.19
C GLY A 117 9.09 18.66 -17.08
N TYR A 118 8.44 17.64 -16.54
CA TYR A 118 7.53 17.77 -15.39
C TYR A 118 8.28 18.11 -14.09
N MET A 119 9.46 17.49 -13.89
CA MET A 119 10.26 17.59 -12.67
C MET A 119 11.22 18.79 -12.66
N ARG A 120 11.31 19.59 -13.74
CA ARG A 120 12.22 20.76 -13.84
C ARG A 120 12.01 21.81 -12.75
N ALA A 121 10.88 21.80 -12.09
CA ALA A 121 10.59 22.73 -10.98
C ALA A 121 11.24 22.33 -9.64
N GLN A 122 11.72 21.08 -9.50
CA GLN A 122 12.29 20.56 -8.25
C GLN A 122 13.58 19.76 -8.56
N PRO A 123 14.76 20.21 -8.09
CA PRO A 123 15.99 19.43 -8.18
C PRO A 123 15.87 18.22 -7.23
N ARG A 124 15.80 17.00 -7.77
CA ARG A 124 15.83 15.79 -6.97
C ARG A 124 17.23 15.49 -6.46
N PRO A 125 17.40 15.10 -5.19
CA PRO A 125 18.69 14.60 -4.69
C PRO A 125 19.12 13.35 -5.49
N GLN A 126 20.42 13.04 -5.52
CA GLN A 126 20.91 11.78 -6.08
C GLN A 126 20.53 10.61 -5.16
N GLY A 127 20.20 9.43 -5.75
CA GLY A 127 19.90 8.20 -5.01
C GLY A 127 18.42 7.98 -4.74
N PHE A 128 17.69 7.64 -5.80
CA PHE A 128 16.22 7.40 -5.75
C PHE A 128 15.85 5.92 -5.71
N ASP A 129 16.78 5.04 -5.34
CA ASP A 129 16.59 3.60 -5.40
C ASP A 129 15.35 3.12 -4.62
N ASP A 130 15.02 3.79 -3.53
CA ASP A 130 13.90 3.52 -2.62
C ASP A 130 12.67 4.44 -2.84
N TYR A 131 12.65 5.23 -3.90
CA TYR A 131 11.42 5.92 -4.31
C TYR A 131 10.54 4.99 -5.13
N PRO A 132 9.20 5.14 -5.08
CA PRO A 132 8.33 4.34 -5.92
C PRO A 132 8.63 4.62 -7.40
N VAL A 133 8.48 3.59 -8.22
CA VAL A 133 8.48 3.79 -9.67
C VAL A 133 7.31 4.68 -10.06
N ALA A 134 7.55 5.59 -10.99
CA ALA A 134 6.54 6.46 -11.56
C ALA A 134 6.75 6.62 -13.07
N PHE A 135 5.83 7.31 -13.76
CA PHE A 135 5.82 7.43 -15.21
C PHE A 135 5.70 6.09 -15.95
N VAL A 136 4.99 5.15 -15.35
CA VAL A 136 4.62 3.86 -15.92
C VAL A 136 3.14 3.83 -16.29
N ASP A 137 2.77 3.06 -17.28
CA ASP A 137 1.38 2.80 -17.63
C ASP A 137 0.96 1.37 -17.27
N SER A 138 -0.30 1.01 -17.54
CA SER A 138 -0.80 -0.33 -17.16
C SER A 138 -0.15 -1.47 -17.94
N TYR A 139 0.28 -1.23 -19.17
CA TYR A 139 0.98 -2.25 -19.96
C TYR A 139 2.40 -2.47 -19.46
N ASP A 140 3.09 -1.39 -19.07
CA ASP A 140 4.39 -1.45 -18.42
C ASP A 140 4.30 -2.24 -17.11
N ALA A 141 3.24 -1.98 -16.32
CA ALA A 141 2.96 -2.67 -15.05
C ALA A 141 2.77 -4.20 -15.25
N ILE A 142 2.00 -4.59 -16.27
CA ILE A 142 1.77 -6.00 -16.64
C ILE A 142 3.09 -6.64 -17.11
N GLU A 143 3.87 -5.94 -17.92
CA GLU A 143 5.15 -6.46 -18.42
C GLU A 143 6.18 -6.63 -17.29
N PHE A 144 6.20 -5.72 -16.30
CA PHE A 144 7.00 -5.89 -15.09
C PHE A 144 6.63 -7.19 -14.37
N CYS A 145 5.34 -7.43 -14.12
CA CYS A 145 4.87 -8.66 -13.48
C CYS A 145 5.26 -9.91 -14.27
N ARG A 146 5.12 -9.88 -15.61
CA ARG A 146 5.50 -11.00 -16.50
C ARG A 146 7.00 -11.31 -16.42
N LYS A 147 7.85 -10.27 -16.47
CA LYS A 147 9.31 -10.43 -16.36
C LYS A 147 9.72 -10.94 -14.99
N LEU A 148 9.11 -10.40 -13.93
CA LEU A 148 9.38 -10.82 -12.57
C LEU A 148 8.93 -12.25 -12.32
N SER A 149 7.78 -12.67 -12.87
CA SER A 149 7.32 -14.07 -12.82
C SER A 149 8.35 -15.01 -13.48
N LYS A 150 8.83 -14.66 -14.67
CA LYS A 150 9.84 -15.46 -15.39
C LYS A 150 11.15 -15.56 -14.60
N ARG A 151 11.56 -14.46 -13.96
CA ARG A 151 12.81 -14.42 -13.18
C ARG A 151 12.77 -15.27 -11.94
N THR A 152 11.63 -15.22 -11.21
CA THR A 152 11.50 -15.86 -9.90
C THR A 152 10.89 -17.27 -9.94
N GLY A 153 10.32 -17.68 -11.07
CA GLY A 153 9.57 -18.92 -11.20
C GLY A 153 8.22 -18.92 -10.46
N ARG A 154 7.79 -17.76 -9.92
CA ARG A 154 6.54 -17.58 -9.18
C ARG A 154 5.51 -16.85 -10.02
N THR A 155 4.23 -17.04 -9.71
CA THR A 155 3.15 -16.26 -10.34
C THR A 155 3.06 -14.89 -9.69
N VAL A 156 3.56 -13.85 -10.38
CA VAL A 156 3.50 -12.45 -9.98
C VAL A 156 2.46 -11.72 -10.83
N SER A 157 1.63 -10.89 -10.20
CA SER A 157 0.65 -10.06 -10.90
C SER A 157 0.42 -8.74 -10.16
N LEU A 158 -0.32 -7.84 -10.78
CA LEU A 158 -0.96 -6.73 -10.06
C LEU A 158 -2.06 -7.32 -9.15
N PRO A 159 -2.41 -6.68 -8.02
CA PRO A 159 -3.58 -7.04 -7.25
C PRO A 159 -4.86 -6.76 -8.06
N THR A 160 -5.95 -7.49 -7.78
CA THR A 160 -7.27 -6.99 -8.13
C THR A 160 -7.65 -5.81 -7.22
N GLU A 161 -8.64 -5.00 -7.60
CA GLU A 161 -9.15 -3.95 -6.70
C GLU A 161 -9.61 -4.53 -5.36
N ALA A 162 -10.21 -5.72 -5.38
CA ALA A 162 -10.66 -6.41 -4.17
C ALA A 162 -9.49 -6.88 -3.29
N GLN A 163 -8.46 -7.46 -3.89
CA GLN A 163 -7.25 -7.86 -3.16
C GLN A 163 -6.54 -6.64 -2.56
N TRP A 164 -6.46 -5.56 -3.31
CA TRP A 164 -5.86 -4.31 -2.83
C TRP A 164 -6.64 -3.74 -1.63
N GLU A 165 -7.98 -3.65 -1.73
CA GLU A 165 -8.82 -3.08 -0.68
C GLU A 165 -8.85 -3.99 0.56
N HIS A 166 -8.91 -5.32 0.39
CA HIS A 166 -8.78 -6.29 1.48
C HIS A 166 -7.47 -6.09 2.24
N ALA A 167 -6.36 -5.99 1.51
CA ALA A 167 -5.04 -5.78 2.08
C ALA A 167 -4.89 -4.42 2.77
N CYS A 168 -5.46 -3.37 2.20
CA CYS A 168 -5.47 -2.04 2.79
C CYS A 168 -6.25 -2.00 4.10
N ARG A 169 -7.46 -2.59 4.14
CA ARG A 169 -8.40 -2.53 5.27
C ARG A 169 -8.02 -3.38 6.46
N GLU A 170 -7.43 -4.54 6.22
CA GLU A 170 -7.16 -5.51 7.31
C GLU A 170 -8.40 -5.78 8.18
N GLY A 171 -9.55 -5.97 7.55
CA GLY A 171 -10.83 -6.22 8.21
C GLY A 171 -11.55 -4.99 8.77
N THR A 172 -10.97 -3.78 8.71
CA THR A 172 -11.67 -2.56 9.13
C THR A 172 -12.75 -2.15 8.11
N THR A 173 -13.80 -1.50 8.60
CA THR A 173 -14.85 -0.89 7.78
C THR A 173 -14.76 0.64 7.75
N THR A 174 -13.73 1.18 8.39
CA THR A 174 -13.50 2.62 8.56
C THR A 174 -13.03 3.29 7.26
N THR A 175 -13.02 4.62 7.26
CA THR A 175 -12.57 5.45 6.12
C THR A 175 -11.14 5.13 5.70
N PHE A 176 -10.26 4.92 6.69
CA PHE A 176 -8.86 4.53 6.51
C PHE A 176 -8.57 3.25 7.30
N SER A 177 -7.47 2.57 7.03
CA SER A 177 -7.05 1.37 7.77
C SER A 177 -6.81 1.64 9.26
N PHE A 178 -6.46 2.86 9.61
CA PHE A 178 -6.19 3.31 10.98
C PHE A 178 -7.40 3.94 11.68
N GLY A 179 -8.60 3.91 11.07
CA GLY A 179 -9.84 4.43 11.65
C GLY A 179 -10.45 5.60 10.88
N GLU A 180 -11.18 6.48 11.63
CA GLU A 180 -11.99 7.56 11.03
C GLU A 180 -11.32 8.94 11.15
N ASP A 181 -10.28 9.06 11.95
CA ASP A 181 -9.66 10.33 12.29
C ASP A 181 -8.71 10.80 11.16
N LEU A 182 -9.22 11.74 10.34
CA LEU A 182 -8.46 12.32 9.23
C LEU A 182 -7.14 12.96 9.69
N SER A 183 -7.06 13.48 10.91
CA SER A 183 -5.84 14.12 11.41
C SER A 183 -4.66 13.15 11.53
N LYS A 184 -4.93 11.85 11.64
CA LYS A 184 -3.91 10.80 11.69
C LYS A 184 -3.33 10.45 10.32
N LEU A 185 -3.97 10.86 9.22
CA LEU A 185 -3.51 10.52 7.87
C LEU A 185 -2.04 10.93 7.64
N VAL A 186 -1.60 12.02 8.24
CA VAL A 186 -0.20 12.49 8.19
C VAL A 186 0.83 11.45 8.66
N GLY A 187 0.41 10.50 9.49
CA GLY A 187 1.27 9.40 9.96
C GLY A 187 1.22 8.12 9.12
N TYR A 188 0.34 8.05 8.11
CA TYR A 188 0.08 6.81 7.35
C TYR A 188 0.14 6.96 5.84
N GLY A 189 0.13 8.16 5.30
CA GLY A 189 0.12 8.38 3.87
C GLY A 189 0.65 9.74 3.46
N TRP A 190 1.29 9.81 2.32
CA TRP A 190 1.75 11.04 1.68
C TRP A 190 0.65 11.58 0.76
N TYR A 191 0.17 12.80 1.02
CA TYR A 191 -0.93 13.44 0.28
C TYR A 191 -0.68 14.94 0.07
N GLY A 192 -1.36 15.57 -0.85
CA GLY A 192 -1.19 16.99 -1.17
C GLY A 192 -1.61 17.93 -0.03
N GLY A 193 -0.77 18.88 0.29
CA GLY A 193 -1.00 19.86 1.36
C GLY A 193 -0.60 19.40 2.77
N GLN A 194 0.15 18.30 2.88
CA GLN A 194 0.52 17.69 4.16
C GLN A 194 1.49 18.56 4.97
N LYS A 195 2.36 19.31 4.34
CA LYS A 195 3.37 20.14 4.99
C LYS A 195 3.02 21.63 4.88
N ASP A 196 2.58 22.22 5.97
CA ASP A 196 2.27 23.67 6.08
C ASP A 196 1.30 24.22 5.01
N GLY A 197 0.40 23.36 4.48
CA GLY A 197 -0.52 23.74 3.41
C GLY A 197 0.15 23.86 2.04
N GLN A 198 1.44 23.55 1.92
CA GLN A 198 2.14 23.50 0.64
C GLN A 198 1.86 22.18 -0.08
N LYS A 199 1.71 22.25 -1.40
CA LYS A 199 1.58 21.05 -2.22
C LYS A 199 2.88 20.28 -2.14
N GLU A 200 2.79 18.99 -1.76
CA GLU A 200 3.87 18.06 -1.99
C GLU A 200 4.01 17.88 -3.50
N ASP A 201 5.17 18.21 -4.03
CA ASP A 201 5.40 18.21 -5.48
C ASP A 201 6.03 16.90 -5.98
N ASP A 202 6.31 15.95 -5.07
CA ASP A 202 6.98 14.69 -5.41
C ASP A 202 6.59 13.51 -4.51
N ALA A 203 6.83 12.29 -5.03
CA ALA A 203 6.75 11.08 -4.23
C ALA A 203 7.86 11.05 -3.18
N HIS A 204 7.63 10.31 -2.11
CA HIS A 204 8.57 10.08 -1.02
C HIS A 204 9.17 8.68 -1.09
N ARG A 205 10.29 8.46 -0.39
CA ARG A 205 10.84 7.12 -0.19
C ARG A 205 9.78 6.22 0.42
N VAL A 206 9.69 4.99 -0.05
CA VAL A 206 8.71 4.03 0.48
C VAL A 206 8.98 3.71 1.95
N GLY A 207 7.93 3.44 2.72
CA GLY A 207 8.04 2.92 4.07
C GLY A 207 8.48 3.90 5.15
N GLN A 208 8.36 5.19 4.93
CA GLN A 208 8.74 6.20 5.92
C GLN A 208 7.65 6.48 6.97
N LEU A 209 6.40 6.16 6.65
CA LEU A 209 5.25 6.35 7.54
C LEU A 209 4.79 5.01 8.11
N ASN A 210 3.85 5.06 9.08
CA ASN A 210 3.34 3.88 9.74
C ASN A 210 2.67 2.91 8.74
N PRO A 211 2.92 1.60 8.86
CA PRO A 211 2.21 0.59 8.10
C PRO A 211 0.79 0.37 8.65
N ASN A 212 -0.05 -0.31 7.89
CA ASN A 212 -1.22 -0.94 8.45
C ASN A 212 -0.80 -2.16 9.32
N PRO A 213 -1.71 -2.76 10.12
CA PRO A 213 -1.35 -3.87 11.01
C PRO A 213 -0.84 -5.15 10.29
N TRP A 214 -1.09 -5.31 8.97
CA TRP A 214 -0.41 -6.37 8.20
C TRP A 214 0.98 -5.98 7.69
N GLY A 215 1.48 -4.81 8.06
CA GLY A 215 2.84 -4.35 7.71
C GLY A 215 2.94 -3.74 6.31
N LEU A 216 1.81 -3.35 5.68
CA LEU A 216 1.82 -2.68 4.38
C LEU A 216 1.93 -1.17 4.59
N HIS A 217 2.93 -0.55 3.98
CA HIS A 217 3.16 0.89 4.00
C HIS A 217 2.54 1.59 2.80
N ASP A 218 2.33 2.87 2.94
CA ASP A 218 1.94 3.82 1.89
C ASP A 218 0.58 3.51 1.21
N MET A 219 -0.31 2.74 1.90
CA MET A 219 -1.63 2.36 1.38
C MET A 219 -2.61 3.55 1.27
N HIS A 220 -2.25 4.73 1.73
CA HIS A 220 -3.10 5.92 1.78
C HIS A 220 -2.47 7.15 1.10
N GLY A 221 -1.64 6.93 0.06
CA GLY A 221 -1.01 8.02 -0.66
C GLY A 221 0.26 7.61 -1.38
N ASN A 222 1.25 8.49 -1.44
CA ASN A 222 2.51 8.38 -2.17
C ASN A 222 2.29 8.30 -3.68
N VAL A 223 2.03 7.14 -4.27
CA VAL A 223 1.62 7.02 -5.67
C VAL A 223 0.34 6.21 -5.83
N TRP A 224 -0.45 6.52 -6.87
CA TRP A 224 -1.55 5.68 -7.29
C TRP A 224 -1.03 4.34 -7.78
N GLU A 225 -1.66 3.25 -7.37
CA GLU A 225 -1.25 1.88 -7.67
C GLU A 225 -2.19 1.23 -8.68
N PHE A 226 -1.66 0.82 -9.84
CA PHE A 226 -2.45 0.07 -10.83
C PHE A 226 -2.94 -1.25 -10.25
N CYS A 227 -4.23 -1.52 -10.48
CA CYS A 227 -4.85 -2.82 -10.27
C CYS A 227 -5.04 -3.55 -11.60
N ARG A 228 -5.32 -4.84 -11.53
CA ARG A 228 -5.50 -5.71 -12.70
C ARG A 228 -6.84 -5.48 -13.40
N ASP A 229 -7.82 -4.93 -12.66
CA ASP A 229 -9.16 -4.67 -13.13
C ASP A 229 -9.21 -3.55 -14.17
N TRP A 230 -10.10 -3.71 -15.14
CA TRP A 230 -10.61 -2.59 -15.90
C TRP A 230 -11.58 -1.79 -15.05
N TYR A 231 -11.44 -0.48 -15.05
CA TYR A 231 -12.34 0.37 -14.28
C TYR A 231 -13.75 0.40 -14.91
N ASP A 232 -14.76 0.17 -14.08
CA ASP A 232 -16.17 0.37 -14.39
C ASP A 232 -16.86 0.93 -13.15
N LYS A 233 -17.56 2.07 -13.31
CA LYS A 233 -18.21 2.76 -12.20
C LYS A 233 -19.33 1.95 -11.56
N ASP A 234 -20.00 1.09 -12.35
CA ASP A 234 -21.16 0.32 -11.93
C ASP A 234 -20.79 -1.14 -11.56
N TYR A 235 -19.49 -1.47 -11.54
CA TYR A 235 -19.05 -2.86 -11.30
C TYR A 235 -19.52 -3.44 -9.98
N TYR A 236 -19.51 -2.65 -8.91
CA TYR A 236 -19.87 -3.12 -7.55
C TYR A 236 -21.30 -3.65 -7.45
N SER A 237 -22.25 -3.14 -8.26
CA SER A 237 -23.64 -3.61 -8.29
C SER A 237 -23.82 -5.02 -8.87
N ARG A 238 -22.81 -5.57 -9.56
CA ARG A 238 -22.86 -6.86 -10.25
C ARG A 238 -21.60 -7.72 -10.03
N SER A 239 -20.70 -7.27 -9.19
CA SER A 239 -19.45 -7.98 -8.92
C SER A 239 -19.72 -9.36 -8.29
N PRO A 240 -18.97 -10.42 -8.67
CA PRO A 240 -19.03 -11.67 -7.94
C PRO A 240 -18.65 -11.47 -6.47
N SER A 241 -19.21 -12.28 -5.58
CA SER A 241 -18.86 -12.22 -4.16
C SER A 241 -17.54 -12.94 -3.82
N VAL A 242 -17.00 -13.74 -4.74
CA VAL A 242 -15.75 -14.50 -4.51
C VAL A 242 -14.74 -14.09 -5.57
N ASP A 243 -13.56 -13.66 -5.11
CA ASP A 243 -12.43 -13.24 -5.93
C ASP A 243 -12.80 -12.32 -7.11
N PRO A 244 -13.54 -11.22 -6.87
CA PRO A 244 -13.98 -10.36 -7.95
C PRO A 244 -12.80 -9.73 -8.70
N GLU A 245 -12.93 -9.74 -10.02
CA GLU A 245 -12.04 -9.07 -10.96
C GLU A 245 -12.83 -8.61 -12.17
N ASN A 246 -12.77 -7.32 -12.51
CA ASN A 246 -13.38 -6.85 -13.75
C ASN A 246 -12.46 -7.06 -14.94
N THR A 247 -12.64 -8.17 -15.64
CA THR A 247 -11.89 -8.51 -16.87
C THR A 247 -12.48 -7.89 -18.13
N THR A 248 -13.67 -7.28 -18.05
CA THR A 248 -14.32 -6.63 -19.19
C THR A 248 -13.58 -5.36 -19.56
N LYS A 249 -12.93 -5.37 -20.71
CA LYS A 249 -12.12 -4.25 -21.19
C LYS A 249 -12.96 -2.98 -21.35
N THR A 250 -12.47 -1.90 -20.74
CA THR A 250 -12.98 -0.54 -20.93
C THR A 250 -11.87 0.38 -21.45
N ASP A 251 -12.10 1.67 -21.50
CA ASP A 251 -11.09 2.68 -21.83
C ASP A 251 -10.28 3.14 -20.61
N ARG A 252 -10.54 2.56 -19.43
CA ARG A 252 -9.91 2.96 -18.16
C ARG A 252 -9.32 1.79 -17.41
N SER A 253 -8.17 2.03 -16.79
CA SER A 253 -7.55 1.13 -15.80
C SER A 253 -7.93 1.54 -14.39
N SER A 254 -8.08 0.58 -13.49
CA SER A 254 -8.32 0.85 -12.07
C SER A 254 -7.03 1.16 -11.33
N LEU A 255 -7.06 2.19 -10.48
CA LEU A 255 -5.99 2.52 -9.54
C LEU A 255 -6.56 2.77 -8.14
N ARG A 256 -5.71 2.51 -7.14
CA ARG A 256 -5.99 2.66 -5.70
C ARG A 256 -4.92 3.48 -5.00
N SER A 257 -5.04 3.73 -3.71
CA SER A 257 -4.14 4.43 -2.79
C SER A 257 -4.37 5.95 -2.65
N GLY A 258 -4.50 6.69 -3.72
CA GLY A 258 -4.25 8.12 -3.74
C GLY A 258 -2.79 8.42 -4.12
N SER A 259 -2.35 9.64 -3.93
CA SER A 259 -0.95 10.01 -4.20
C SER A 259 -0.52 11.25 -3.42
N PHE A 260 0.77 11.52 -3.37
CA PHE A 260 1.36 12.70 -2.75
C PHE A 260 0.75 14.03 -3.25
N HIS A 261 0.16 14.04 -4.43
CA HIS A 261 -0.48 15.21 -5.04
C HIS A 261 -2.00 15.24 -4.83
N SER A 262 -2.57 14.22 -4.20
CA SER A 262 -4.02 14.07 -4.03
C SER A 262 -4.51 14.74 -2.74
N VAL A 263 -5.72 15.29 -2.78
CA VAL A 263 -6.37 15.77 -1.55
C VAL A 263 -6.69 14.58 -0.62
N PRO A 264 -6.74 14.79 0.71
CA PRO A 264 -6.97 13.71 1.69
C PRO A 264 -8.17 12.82 1.41
N SER A 265 -9.24 13.40 0.86
CA SER A 265 -10.48 12.68 0.55
C SER A 265 -10.34 11.55 -0.48
N VAL A 266 -9.25 11.52 -1.25
CA VAL A 266 -9.01 10.45 -2.23
C VAL A 266 -8.00 9.41 -1.78
N SER A 267 -7.45 9.53 -0.55
CA SER A 267 -6.54 8.54 0.05
C SER A 267 -7.27 7.51 0.93
N ARG A 268 -8.60 7.36 0.78
CA ARG A 268 -9.44 6.43 1.55
C ARG A 268 -9.32 5.00 1.06
N SER A 269 -9.55 4.02 1.95
CA SER A 269 -9.50 2.59 1.60
C SER A 269 -10.46 2.23 0.46
N ALA A 270 -11.66 2.84 0.40
CA ALA A 270 -12.67 2.59 -0.64
C ALA A 270 -12.45 3.36 -1.94
N LYS A 271 -11.55 4.34 -1.96
CA LYS A 271 -11.42 5.24 -3.13
C LYS A 271 -10.93 4.52 -4.37
N ARG A 272 -11.68 4.72 -5.46
CA ARG A 272 -11.37 4.22 -6.80
C ARG A 272 -10.95 5.39 -7.70
N ASN A 273 -9.96 5.19 -8.56
CA ASN A 273 -9.55 6.21 -9.54
C ASN A 273 -10.10 5.82 -10.93
N ASN A 274 -10.82 6.76 -11.53
CA ASN A 274 -11.46 6.60 -12.85
C ASN A 274 -10.78 7.40 -13.98
N TRP A 275 -9.57 7.93 -13.76
CA TRP A 275 -8.95 8.87 -14.69
C TRP A 275 -7.80 8.26 -15.50
N ALA A 276 -7.41 7.02 -15.19
CA ALA A 276 -6.28 6.38 -15.83
C ALA A 276 -6.65 5.70 -17.14
N TYR A 277 -6.26 6.26 -18.26
CA TYR A 277 -6.24 5.53 -19.52
C TYR A 277 -5.09 4.50 -19.50
N PRO A 278 -5.24 3.33 -20.13
CA PRO A 278 -4.25 2.27 -20.07
C PRO A 278 -2.84 2.67 -20.51
N LYS A 279 -2.72 3.63 -21.44
CA LYS A 279 -1.44 4.18 -21.91
C LYS A 279 -1.04 5.49 -21.23
N SER A 280 -1.66 5.82 -20.10
CA SER A 280 -1.37 7.05 -19.39
C SER A 280 -0.28 6.83 -18.34
N ALA A 281 0.95 7.13 -18.68
CA ALA A 281 2.06 7.17 -17.73
C ALA A 281 2.13 8.56 -17.07
N ARG A 282 1.99 8.62 -15.75
CA ARG A 282 2.00 9.88 -14.99
C ARG A 282 3.03 9.84 -13.86
N TYR A 283 3.42 11.03 -13.42
CA TYR A 283 4.40 11.25 -12.34
C TYR A 283 3.99 10.67 -10.99
N ASN A 284 2.73 10.40 -10.80
CA ASN A 284 2.12 9.88 -9.58
C ASN A 284 1.41 8.53 -9.79
N TYR A 285 1.71 7.80 -10.87
CA TYR A 285 1.22 6.44 -11.13
C TYR A 285 2.37 5.45 -10.99
N GLY A 286 2.20 4.51 -10.08
CA GLY A 286 3.13 3.45 -9.77
C GLY A 286 2.43 2.10 -9.67
N ILE A 287 3.08 1.14 -9.05
CA ILE A 287 2.57 -0.23 -8.91
C ILE A 287 2.97 -0.85 -7.58
N ARG A 288 2.13 -1.76 -7.10
CA ARG A 288 2.43 -2.75 -6.07
C ARG A 288 2.09 -4.12 -6.64
N VAL A 289 2.89 -5.14 -6.33
CA VAL A 289 2.67 -6.48 -6.86
C VAL A 289 2.17 -7.44 -5.80
N ILE A 290 1.53 -8.49 -6.27
CA ILE A 290 1.21 -9.67 -5.48
C ILE A 290 1.91 -10.90 -6.06
N VAL A 291 2.12 -11.89 -5.21
CA VAL A 291 2.62 -13.22 -5.57
C VAL A 291 1.63 -14.24 -5.03
N ALA A 292 1.20 -15.17 -5.88
CA ALA A 292 0.36 -16.28 -5.42
C ALA A 292 1.07 -17.04 -4.30
N ALA A 293 0.38 -17.29 -3.19
CA ALA A 293 0.89 -18.20 -2.18
C ALA A 293 0.87 -19.62 -2.77
N ASP A 294 2.00 -20.29 -2.75
CA ASP A 294 2.12 -21.68 -3.19
C ASP A 294 1.17 -22.54 -2.30
N LYS A 295 0.61 -23.60 -2.90
CA LYS A 295 -0.24 -24.58 -2.21
C LYS A 295 0.56 -25.38 -1.19
#